data_c29f46c1dd85dc477beb98f0e5ca9851
#
_entry.id   c29f46c1dd85dc477beb98f0e5ca9851
#
_cell.length_a   1.000
_cell.length_b   1.000
_cell.length_c   1.000
_cell.angle_alpha   90.00
_cell.angle_beta   90.00
_cell.angle_gamma   90.00
#
_symmetry.space_group_name_H-M   'P 1'
#
loop_
_entity.id
_entity.type
_entity.pdbx_description
1 polymer ?
#
loop_
_entity_poly.entity_id
_entity_poly.type
_entity_poly.pdbx_seq_one_letter_code
_entity_poly.pdbx_strand_id
1 'polypeptide(L)'
;MLVSSLIALALAGPIAPPAASAHLARCGSEDDAMAELADSALAIPVAGVQPGELVDSFRFKRSRGRPHQAIDILEPIGTPIVAVTDGVIVAVRTNRLGGKIVEQLDETGCVGFYYAHLDDYAPGLEKGQLVTKGTLIGFVGDTGNAKGGPPHLHFGAYHLADKPGKFAWKKPLNPYPMFVVPERS
;
A
#
# COMPACT_ATOMS: atom_id res chain seq x y z
N MET A 1 -26.01 -7.20 -57.29
CA MET A 1 -25.17 -6.13 -56.75
C MET A 1 -25.05 -6.33 -55.25
N LEU A 2 -23.97 -6.95 -54.79
CA LEU A 2 -23.67 -7.16 -53.34
C LEU A 2 -22.72 -6.05 -52.88
N VAL A 3 -23.20 -5.21 -51.98
CA VAL A 3 -22.37 -4.15 -51.38
C VAL A 3 -21.73 -4.74 -50.10
N SER A 4 -20.43 -5.05 -50.17
CA SER A 4 -19.65 -5.50 -49.04
C SER A 4 -19.30 -4.29 -48.19
N SER A 5 -19.88 -4.18 -46.97
CA SER A 5 -19.48 -3.22 -45.98
C SER A 5 -18.24 -3.73 -45.25
N LEU A 6 -17.10 -3.09 -45.50
CA LEU A 6 -15.87 -3.27 -44.70
C LEU A 6 -16.01 -2.49 -43.41
N ILE A 7 -16.19 -3.20 -42.28
CA ILE A 7 -16.07 -2.63 -40.96
C ILE A 7 -14.58 -2.51 -40.64
N ALA A 8 -14.07 -1.28 -40.60
CA ALA A 8 -12.72 -1.01 -40.16
C ALA A 8 -12.66 -1.16 -38.61
N LEU A 9 -12.00 -2.21 -38.16
CA LEU A 9 -11.67 -2.41 -36.73
C LEU A 9 -10.53 -1.43 -36.38
N ALA A 10 -10.87 -0.34 -35.71
CA ALA A 10 -9.87 0.58 -35.16
C ALA A 10 -9.12 -0.12 -34.01
N LEU A 11 -7.88 -0.50 -34.25
CA LEU A 11 -6.94 -0.94 -33.23
C LEU A 11 -6.66 0.27 -32.33
N ALA A 12 -7.25 0.28 -31.13
CA ALA A 12 -6.82 1.20 -30.08
C ALA A 12 -5.37 0.85 -29.73
N GLY A 13 -4.46 1.72 -30.08
CA GLY A 13 -3.06 1.63 -29.68
C GLY A 13 -2.94 1.66 -28.15
N PRO A 14 -1.81 1.18 -27.59
CA PRO A 14 -1.59 1.24 -26.14
C PRO A 14 -1.70 2.71 -25.71
N ILE A 15 -2.62 2.97 -24.75
CA ILE A 15 -2.70 4.26 -24.06
C ILE A 15 -1.37 4.40 -23.33
N ALA A 16 -0.52 5.31 -23.81
CA ALA A 16 0.70 5.65 -23.10
C ALA A 16 0.29 6.11 -21.68
N PRO A 17 0.94 5.61 -20.62
CA PRO A 17 0.68 6.11 -19.28
C PRO A 17 0.94 7.62 -19.26
N PRO A 18 0.14 8.41 -18.51
CA PRO A 18 0.39 9.83 -18.39
C PRO A 18 1.86 9.98 -17.93
N ALA A 19 2.61 10.79 -18.65
CA ALA A 19 3.98 11.11 -18.28
C ALA A 19 3.95 11.52 -16.81
N ALA A 20 4.63 10.76 -15.94
CA ALA A 20 4.80 11.10 -14.55
C ALA A 20 5.44 12.48 -14.53
N SER A 21 4.60 13.49 -14.39
CA SER A 21 5.02 14.88 -14.34
C SER A 21 5.85 14.99 -13.08
N ALA A 22 7.15 15.16 -13.25
CA ALA A 22 8.12 15.30 -12.17
C ALA A 22 7.93 16.63 -11.46
N HIS A 23 6.78 16.86 -10.86
CA HIS A 23 6.60 17.74 -9.75
C HIS A 23 6.90 16.92 -8.49
N LEU A 24 8.20 16.85 -8.16
CA LEU A 24 8.62 16.62 -6.79
C LEU A 24 8.07 17.79 -5.98
N ALA A 25 6.78 17.75 -5.66
CA ALA A 25 6.19 18.63 -4.68
C ALA A 25 7.04 18.50 -3.41
N ARG A 26 7.42 19.59 -2.78
CA ARG A 26 7.95 19.53 -1.42
C ARG A 26 6.84 18.89 -0.60
N CYS A 27 7.12 17.72 -0.06
CA CYS A 27 6.20 17.07 0.85
C CYS A 27 5.94 18.03 2.00
N GLY A 28 4.69 18.34 2.25
CA GLY A 28 4.28 19.18 3.38
C GLY A 28 4.72 18.60 4.73
N SER A 29 4.13 19.08 5.80
CA SER A 29 4.33 18.51 7.14
C SER A 29 3.69 17.10 7.24
N GLU A 30 3.97 16.40 8.35
CA GLU A 30 3.28 15.13 8.66
C GLU A 30 1.75 15.33 8.76
N ASP A 31 1.32 16.47 9.31
CA ASP A 31 -0.10 16.81 9.45
C ASP A 31 -0.75 17.04 8.08
N ASP A 32 -0.05 17.69 7.14
CA ASP A 32 -0.52 17.86 5.77
C ASP A 32 -0.67 16.50 5.07
N ALA A 33 0.33 15.61 5.21
CA ALA A 33 0.28 14.26 4.64
C ALA A 33 -0.87 13.42 5.24
N MET A 34 -1.09 13.55 6.55
CA MET A 34 -2.20 12.86 7.23
C MET A 34 -3.57 13.40 6.77
N ALA A 35 -3.71 14.70 6.58
CA ALA A 35 -4.95 15.32 6.10
C ALA A 35 -5.25 14.88 4.65
N GLU A 36 -4.25 14.89 3.76
CA GLU A 36 -4.38 14.43 2.38
C GLU A 36 -4.79 12.95 2.30
N LEU A 37 -4.19 12.09 3.12
CA LEU A 37 -4.55 10.68 3.18
C LEU A 37 -5.96 10.46 3.72
N ALA A 38 -6.38 11.24 4.73
CA ALA A 38 -7.75 11.16 5.27
C ALA A 38 -8.81 11.53 4.21
N ASP A 39 -8.51 12.51 3.35
CA ASP A 39 -9.39 12.93 2.25
C ASP A 39 -9.38 11.93 1.07
N SER A 40 -8.31 11.16 0.90
CA SER A 40 -8.13 10.22 -0.23
C SER A 40 -8.96 8.93 -0.12
N ALA A 41 -9.67 8.71 0.99
CA ALA A 41 -10.47 7.51 1.25
C ALA A 41 -9.71 6.21 0.92
N LEU A 42 -8.63 5.94 1.65
CA LEU A 42 -7.78 4.76 1.44
C LEU A 42 -8.59 3.45 1.50
N ALA A 43 -8.21 2.47 0.70
CA ALA A 43 -8.72 1.11 0.85
C ALA A 43 -8.10 0.45 2.09
N ILE A 44 -8.88 -0.33 2.83
CA ILE A 44 -8.32 -1.24 3.83
C ILE A 44 -7.45 -2.26 3.09
N PRO A 45 -6.18 -2.46 3.50
CA PRO A 45 -5.23 -3.22 2.70
C PRO A 45 -5.48 -4.73 2.65
N VAL A 46 -6.42 -5.25 3.46
CA VAL A 46 -6.79 -6.68 3.47
C VAL A 46 -8.25 -6.82 3.05
N ALA A 47 -8.48 -7.64 2.03
CA ALA A 47 -9.81 -7.82 1.46
C ALA A 47 -10.79 -8.43 2.48
N GLY A 48 -11.99 -7.85 2.55
CA GLY A 48 -13.08 -8.32 3.41
C GLY A 48 -13.09 -7.71 4.82
N VAL A 49 -11.95 -7.16 5.28
CA VAL A 49 -11.86 -6.51 6.60
C VAL A 49 -12.61 -5.18 6.61
N GLN A 50 -13.39 -4.95 7.69
CA GLN A 50 -14.15 -3.73 7.89
C GLN A 50 -13.41 -2.77 8.85
N PRO A 51 -13.67 -1.44 8.79
CA PRO A 51 -13.03 -0.48 9.68
C PRO A 51 -13.14 -0.83 11.18
N GLY A 52 -14.28 -1.35 11.61
CA GLY A 52 -14.53 -1.73 13.02
C GLY A 52 -13.76 -2.97 13.50
N GLU A 53 -13.14 -3.72 12.59
CA GLU A 53 -12.32 -4.91 12.92
C GLU A 53 -10.84 -4.55 13.09
N LEU A 54 -10.44 -3.35 12.68
CA LEU A 54 -9.07 -2.88 12.82
C LEU A 54 -8.74 -2.53 14.28
N VAL A 55 -7.50 -2.80 14.67
CA VAL A 55 -6.98 -2.49 16.01
C VAL A 55 -5.86 -1.45 15.90
N ASP A 56 -5.97 -0.33 16.64
CA ASP A 56 -4.86 0.62 16.75
C ASP A 56 -3.72 0.02 17.57
N SER A 57 -2.88 -0.75 16.90
CA SER A 57 -1.67 -1.33 17.49
C SER A 57 -0.41 -0.47 17.30
N PHE A 58 -0.53 0.73 16.72
CA PHE A 58 0.60 1.59 16.35
C PHE A 58 1.56 1.88 17.51
N ARG A 59 1.01 2.12 18.70
CA ARG A 59 1.79 2.45 19.91
C ARG A 59 2.10 1.24 20.77
N PHE A 60 1.68 0.03 20.39
CA PHE A 60 1.96 -1.18 21.16
C PHE A 60 3.48 -1.39 21.27
N LYS A 61 3.92 -1.82 22.46
CA LYS A 61 5.33 -2.11 22.69
C LYS A 61 5.66 -3.51 22.16
N ARG A 62 6.62 -3.59 21.29
CA ARG A 62 7.25 -4.85 20.85
C ARG A 62 8.40 -5.25 21.80
N SER A 63 9.01 -6.40 21.57
CA SER A 63 10.16 -6.86 22.32
C SER A 63 11.24 -5.76 22.46
N ARG A 64 11.83 -5.63 23.64
CA ARG A 64 12.80 -4.58 24.02
C ARG A 64 12.21 -3.16 24.05
N GLY A 65 10.90 -3.02 24.27
CA GLY A 65 10.23 -1.73 24.47
C GLY A 65 10.13 -0.82 23.22
N ARG A 66 10.48 -1.30 22.05
CA ARG A 66 10.34 -0.52 20.81
C ARG A 66 8.86 -0.37 20.44
N PRO A 67 8.42 0.83 19.99
CA PRO A 67 7.06 1.01 19.49
C PRO A 67 6.85 0.19 18.20
N HIS A 68 5.61 -0.22 17.95
CA HIS A 68 5.24 -1.00 16.77
C HIS A 68 5.37 -0.18 15.49
N GLN A 69 4.82 1.04 15.49
CA GLN A 69 4.86 2.00 14.37
C GLN A 69 4.21 1.49 13.08
N ALA A 70 3.20 0.67 13.21
CA ALA A 70 2.38 0.06 12.17
C ALA A 70 1.08 -0.46 12.79
N ILE A 71 0.20 -1.04 12.00
CA ILE A 71 -0.90 -1.86 12.50
C ILE A 71 -0.73 -3.30 12.01
N ASP A 72 -1.13 -4.26 12.84
CA ASP A 72 -1.20 -5.67 12.47
C ASP A 72 -2.66 -6.04 12.22
N ILE A 73 -2.97 -6.51 11.02
CA ILE A 73 -4.32 -6.95 10.58
C ILE A 73 -4.28 -8.47 10.49
N LEU A 74 -4.95 -9.12 11.45
CA LEU A 74 -4.96 -10.59 11.57
C LEU A 74 -5.99 -11.17 10.62
N GLU A 75 -5.53 -11.98 9.68
CA GLU A 75 -6.37 -12.73 8.74
C GLU A 75 -5.70 -14.05 8.37
N PRO A 76 -6.45 -15.05 7.90
CA PRO A 76 -5.89 -16.33 7.46
C PRO A 76 -4.83 -16.18 6.36
N ILE A 77 -3.86 -17.10 6.34
CA ILE A 77 -2.89 -17.20 5.23
C ILE A 77 -3.64 -17.31 3.90
N GLY A 78 -3.19 -16.53 2.91
CA GLY A 78 -3.79 -16.50 1.58
C GLY A 78 -4.90 -15.47 1.40
N THR A 79 -5.32 -14.73 2.45
CA THR A 79 -6.27 -13.62 2.30
C THR A 79 -5.65 -12.54 1.41
N PRO A 80 -6.38 -12.04 0.38
CA PRO A 80 -5.82 -11.06 -0.55
C PRO A 80 -5.43 -9.73 0.12
N ILE A 81 -4.27 -9.20 -0.27
CA ILE A 81 -3.78 -7.87 0.11
C ILE A 81 -3.85 -6.96 -1.12
N VAL A 82 -4.37 -5.75 -0.94
CA VAL A 82 -4.56 -4.79 -2.02
C VAL A 82 -3.83 -3.47 -1.77
N ALA A 83 -3.51 -2.75 -2.84
CA ALA A 83 -2.97 -1.39 -2.78
C ALA A 83 -3.98 -0.45 -2.12
N VAL A 84 -3.54 0.33 -1.12
CA VAL A 84 -4.42 1.22 -0.34
C VAL A 84 -4.84 2.47 -1.11
N THR A 85 -4.06 2.87 -2.10
CA THR A 85 -4.27 4.05 -2.96
C THR A 85 -3.61 3.84 -4.31
N ASP A 86 -3.85 4.75 -5.25
CA ASP A 86 -3.10 4.84 -6.50
C ASP A 86 -1.63 5.15 -6.21
N GLY A 87 -0.73 4.74 -7.10
CA GLY A 87 0.69 5.00 -6.92
C GLY A 87 1.61 4.02 -7.63
N VAL A 88 2.82 3.82 -7.10
CA VAL A 88 3.85 2.98 -7.73
C VAL A 88 4.49 2.00 -6.74
N ILE A 89 4.71 0.77 -7.16
CA ILE A 89 5.46 -0.23 -6.41
C ILE A 89 6.95 0.08 -6.51
N VAL A 90 7.60 0.34 -5.39
CA VAL A 90 9.03 0.68 -5.36
C VAL A 90 9.93 -0.45 -4.88
N ALA A 91 9.36 -1.46 -4.22
CA ALA A 91 10.07 -2.69 -3.89
C ALA A 91 9.14 -3.90 -3.81
N VAL A 92 9.61 -5.01 -4.34
CA VAL A 92 9.08 -6.37 -4.15
C VAL A 92 10.29 -7.23 -3.79
N ARG A 93 10.43 -7.62 -2.52
CA ARG A 93 11.63 -8.30 -2.03
C ARG A 93 11.40 -9.03 -0.72
N THR A 94 12.34 -9.89 -0.36
CA THR A 94 12.36 -10.56 0.95
C THR A 94 13.47 -9.97 1.84
N ASN A 95 13.17 -9.83 3.14
CA ASN A 95 14.15 -9.48 4.15
C ASN A 95 13.95 -10.30 5.44
N ARG A 96 14.94 -10.25 6.34
CA ARG A 96 14.93 -11.08 7.56
C ARG A 96 13.80 -10.77 8.53
N LEU A 97 13.39 -9.50 8.63
CA LEU A 97 12.36 -9.07 9.58
C LEU A 97 10.96 -9.16 8.99
N GLY A 98 10.72 -8.49 7.88
CA GLY A 98 9.41 -8.44 7.25
C GLY A 98 9.03 -9.67 6.43
N GLY A 99 9.96 -10.62 6.23
CA GLY A 99 9.72 -11.73 5.31
C GLY A 99 9.57 -11.23 3.87
N LYS A 100 8.58 -11.73 3.14
CA LYS A 100 8.18 -11.18 1.85
C LYS A 100 7.50 -9.83 2.08
N ILE A 101 7.98 -8.78 1.42
CA ILE A 101 7.50 -7.41 1.59
C ILE A 101 7.24 -6.72 0.26
N VAL A 102 6.28 -5.80 0.28
CA VAL A 102 6.03 -4.84 -0.79
C VAL A 102 6.14 -3.43 -0.21
N GLU A 103 6.76 -2.52 -0.95
CA GLU A 103 6.77 -1.08 -0.66
C GLU A 103 6.08 -0.35 -1.82
N GLN A 104 5.11 0.50 -1.49
CA GLN A 104 4.36 1.33 -2.43
C GLN A 104 4.58 2.80 -2.08
N LEU A 105 4.64 3.67 -3.07
CA LEU A 105 4.49 5.11 -2.90
C LEU A 105 3.11 5.53 -3.38
N ASP A 106 2.55 6.55 -2.75
CA ASP A 106 1.43 7.29 -3.31
C ASP A 106 1.84 8.05 -4.58
N GLU A 107 0.88 8.67 -5.27
CA GLU A 107 1.13 9.41 -6.51
C GLU A 107 2.06 10.61 -6.32
N THR A 108 2.09 11.21 -5.13
CA THR A 108 2.95 12.36 -4.80
C THR A 108 4.39 11.96 -4.49
N GLY A 109 4.59 10.69 -4.10
CA GLY A 109 5.86 10.18 -3.61
C GLY A 109 6.21 10.66 -2.19
N CYS A 110 5.28 11.31 -1.49
CA CYS A 110 5.46 11.85 -0.16
C CYS A 110 5.07 10.87 0.95
N VAL A 111 4.19 9.91 0.64
CA VAL A 111 3.81 8.84 1.56
C VAL A 111 4.21 7.49 1.01
N GLY A 112 4.84 6.70 1.84
CA GLY A 112 5.20 5.33 1.54
C GLY A 112 4.40 4.35 2.40
N PHE A 113 3.95 3.27 1.79
CA PHE A 113 3.26 2.17 2.44
C PHE A 113 4.11 0.91 2.43
N TYR A 114 4.10 0.20 3.55
CA TYR A 114 4.90 -0.99 3.77
C TYR A 114 3.99 -2.15 4.15
N TYR A 115 4.02 -3.19 3.33
CA TYR A 115 3.25 -4.42 3.50
C TYR A 115 4.24 -5.54 3.80
N ALA A 116 4.10 -6.22 4.94
CA ALA A 116 5.04 -7.25 5.35
C ALA A 116 4.36 -8.53 5.84
N HIS A 117 5.17 -9.57 5.98
CA HIS A 117 4.81 -10.94 6.35
C HIS A 117 3.96 -11.67 5.30
N LEU A 118 4.01 -11.22 4.03
CA LEU A 118 3.24 -11.83 2.95
C LEU A 118 3.58 -13.32 2.82
N ASP A 119 2.55 -14.13 2.51
CA ASP A 119 2.73 -15.51 2.10
C ASP A 119 3.28 -15.57 0.67
N ASP A 120 2.66 -14.83 -0.25
CA ASP A 120 3.17 -14.67 -1.60
C ASP A 120 2.83 -13.29 -2.20
N TYR A 121 3.52 -12.93 -3.27
CA TYR A 121 3.23 -11.74 -4.06
C TYR A 121 2.11 -12.01 -5.07
N ALA A 122 1.40 -10.97 -5.51
CA ALA A 122 0.51 -11.09 -6.65
C ALA A 122 1.28 -11.53 -7.89
N PRO A 123 0.71 -12.42 -8.74
CA PRO A 123 1.35 -12.85 -9.98
C PRO A 123 1.73 -11.65 -10.86
N GLY A 124 2.98 -11.58 -11.27
CA GLY A 124 3.48 -10.52 -12.14
C GLY A 124 3.72 -9.17 -11.45
N LEU A 125 3.56 -9.07 -10.14
CA LEU A 125 3.87 -7.83 -9.41
C LEU A 125 5.37 -7.54 -9.45
N GLU A 126 5.74 -6.35 -9.93
CA GLU A 126 7.14 -5.95 -10.06
C GLU A 126 7.40 -4.52 -9.62
N LYS A 127 8.66 -4.22 -9.32
CA LYS A 127 9.11 -2.86 -9.04
C LYS A 127 8.94 -1.96 -10.26
N GLY A 128 8.39 -0.77 -10.05
CA GLY A 128 8.11 0.23 -11.09
C GLY A 128 6.68 0.14 -11.64
N GLN A 129 5.93 -0.90 -11.27
CA GLN A 129 4.54 -1.05 -11.69
C GLN A 129 3.67 0.04 -11.07
N LEU A 130 2.88 0.72 -11.91
CA LEU A 130 1.80 1.58 -11.47
C LEU A 130 0.63 0.71 -11.00
N VAL A 131 0.04 1.08 -9.88
CA VAL A 131 -1.11 0.40 -9.29
C VAL A 131 -2.21 1.41 -8.99
N THR A 132 -3.45 0.99 -9.10
CA THR A 132 -4.61 1.74 -8.62
C THR A 132 -5.08 1.18 -7.27
N LYS A 133 -5.78 1.98 -6.51
CA LYS A 133 -6.43 1.55 -5.26
C LYS A 133 -7.23 0.26 -5.49
N GLY A 134 -7.02 -0.74 -4.64
CA GLY A 134 -7.65 -2.06 -4.76
C GLY A 134 -6.91 -3.05 -5.66
N THR A 135 -5.83 -2.66 -6.36
CA THR A 135 -5.00 -3.61 -7.11
C THR A 135 -4.43 -4.67 -6.19
N LEU A 136 -4.56 -5.95 -6.55
CA LEU A 136 -3.97 -7.06 -5.80
C LEU A 136 -2.44 -6.94 -5.80
N ILE A 137 -1.83 -6.99 -4.61
CA ILE A 137 -0.37 -6.92 -4.44
C ILE A 137 0.24 -8.15 -3.76
N GLY A 138 -0.57 -8.97 -3.11
CA GLY A 138 -0.10 -10.20 -2.48
C GLY A 138 -1.14 -10.84 -1.58
N PHE A 139 -0.66 -11.70 -0.68
CA PHE A 139 -1.51 -12.49 0.20
C PHE A 139 -0.96 -12.47 1.63
N VAL A 140 -1.86 -12.46 2.63
CA VAL A 140 -1.50 -12.53 4.05
C VAL A 140 -0.72 -13.81 4.34
N GLY A 141 0.30 -13.70 5.16
CA GLY A 141 1.11 -14.83 5.59
C GLY A 141 1.69 -14.67 6.99
N ASP A 142 2.77 -15.40 7.25
CA ASP A 142 3.51 -15.37 8.50
C ASP A 142 5.04 -15.30 8.28
N THR A 143 5.48 -14.85 7.11
CA THR A 143 6.90 -14.87 6.74
C THR A 143 7.76 -13.91 7.56
N GLY A 144 9.08 -14.09 7.52
CA GLY A 144 10.03 -13.28 8.29
C GLY A 144 10.00 -13.60 9.78
N ASN A 145 9.94 -12.57 10.63
CA ASN A 145 9.92 -12.74 12.09
C ASN A 145 8.52 -13.04 12.65
N ALA A 146 7.49 -13.08 11.81
CA ALA A 146 6.14 -13.52 12.17
C ALA A 146 6.00 -15.05 12.10
N LYS A 147 6.99 -15.75 11.56
CA LYS A 147 6.91 -17.19 11.30
C LYS A 147 6.56 -17.99 12.56
N GLY A 148 5.49 -18.79 12.42
CA GLY A 148 4.96 -19.65 13.49
C GLY A 148 4.10 -18.91 14.50
N GLY A 149 3.83 -17.62 14.31
CA GLY A 149 2.85 -16.83 15.04
C GLY A 149 1.51 -16.78 14.30
N PRO A 150 0.51 -16.04 14.84
CA PRO A 150 -0.73 -15.77 14.13
C PRO A 150 -0.46 -15.06 12.79
N PRO A 151 -1.02 -15.55 11.67
CA PRO A 151 -0.88 -14.90 10.38
C PRO A 151 -1.48 -13.49 10.41
N HIS A 152 -0.80 -12.54 9.79
CA HIS A 152 -1.26 -11.15 9.74
C HIS A 152 -0.53 -10.36 8.65
N LEU A 153 -1.18 -9.30 8.17
CA LEU A 153 -0.49 -8.24 7.47
C LEU A 153 0.06 -7.24 8.48
N HIS A 154 1.38 -7.03 8.50
CA HIS A 154 1.98 -5.87 9.14
C HIS A 154 1.97 -4.71 8.16
N PHE A 155 1.15 -3.68 8.44
CA PHE A 155 0.94 -2.53 7.57
C PHE A 155 1.46 -1.25 8.21
N GLY A 156 2.44 -0.61 7.56
CA GLY A 156 3.01 0.66 7.97
C GLY A 156 2.81 1.76 6.95
N ALA A 157 2.57 2.98 7.41
CA ALA A 157 2.58 4.20 6.61
C ALA A 157 3.72 5.12 7.07
N TYR A 158 4.33 5.86 6.13
CA TYR A 158 5.53 6.65 6.44
C TYR A 158 5.53 7.96 5.63
N HIS A 159 5.74 9.08 6.32
CA HIS A 159 6.04 10.34 5.67
C HIS A 159 7.50 10.38 5.21
N LEU A 160 7.74 10.74 3.97
CA LEU A 160 9.06 10.73 3.33
C LEU A 160 9.68 12.13 3.23
N ALA A 161 9.18 13.06 4.02
CA ALA A 161 9.53 14.47 4.22
C ALA A 161 10.59 15.07 3.27
N ASP A 162 11.87 14.87 3.60
CA ASP A 162 12.98 15.55 2.94
C ASP A 162 13.54 14.78 1.73
N LYS A 163 13.06 13.55 1.48
CA LYS A 163 13.56 12.67 0.41
C LYS A 163 12.43 11.85 -0.19
N PRO A 164 11.54 12.47 -0.99
CA PRO A 164 10.47 11.76 -1.67
C PRO A 164 10.98 10.51 -2.39
N GLY A 165 10.23 9.44 -2.34
CA GLY A 165 10.57 8.17 -2.98
C GLY A 165 11.67 7.34 -2.30
N LYS A 166 12.19 7.76 -1.14
CA LYS A 166 13.24 7.01 -0.42
C LYS A 166 12.78 6.52 0.95
N PHE A 167 12.44 5.26 1.06
CA PHE A 167 12.07 4.62 2.33
C PHE A 167 13.14 4.66 3.44
N ALA A 168 14.39 5.03 3.12
CA ALA A 168 15.50 5.03 4.08
C ALA A 168 15.38 6.14 5.17
N TRP A 169 14.59 7.20 4.93
CA TRP A 169 14.45 8.36 5.81
C TRP A 169 12.98 8.62 6.14
N LYS A 170 12.31 7.60 6.62
CA LYS A 170 10.88 7.60 6.86
C LYS A 170 10.54 7.97 8.30
N LYS A 171 9.50 8.79 8.47
CA LYS A 171 8.84 9.02 9.75
C LYS A 171 7.54 8.23 9.76
N PRO A 172 7.32 7.35 10.77
CA PRO A 172 6.11 6.53 10.80
C PRO A 172 4.88 7.40 11.08
N LEU A 173 3.84 7.19 10.28
CA LEU A 173 2.50 7.73 10.46
C LEU A 173 1.60 6.63 11.05
N ASN A 174 0.68 6.98 11.93
CA ASN A 174 -0.32 6.02 12.39
C ASN A 174 -1.35 5.76 11.27
N PRO A 175 -1.40 4.56 10.67
CA PRO A 175 -2.34 4.30 9.58
C PRO A 175 -3.78 4.05 10.06
N TYR A 176 -4.00 3.76 11.35
CA TYR A 176 -5.31 3.43 11.88
C TYR A 176 -6.38 4.51 11.64
N PRO A 177 -6.14 5.80 11.94
CA PRO A 177 -7.12 6.86 11.69
C PRO A 177 -7.45 7.06 10.20
N MET A 178 -6.60 6.58 9.28
CA MET A 178 -6.82 6.71 7.84
C MET A 178 -7.96 5.81 7.34
N PHE A 179 -8.29 4.74 8.09
CA PHE A 179 -9.32 3.77 7.73
C PHE A 179 -10.60 3.93 8.54
N VAL A 180 -10.51 4.52 9.71
CA VAL A 180 -11.64 4.72 10.62
C VAL A 180 -12.05 6.19 10.56
N VAL A 181 -12.90 6.54 9.59
CA VAL A 181 -13.48 7.88 9.52
C VAL A 181 -14.51 7.96 10.64
N PRO A 182 -14.41 8.94 11.59
CA PRO A 182 -15.47 9.17 12.56
C PRO A 182 -16.75 9.50 11.79
N GLU A 183 -17.87 8.83 12.10
CA GLU A 183 -19.16 9.23 11.58
C GLU A 183 -19.36 10.71 11.90
N ARG A 184 -19.51 11.54 10.87
CA ARG A 184 -19.87 12.94 11.05
C ARG A 184 -21.32 12.97 11.59
N SER A 185 -21.44 13.21 12.87
CA SER A 185 -22.73 13.46 13.56
C SER A 185 -23.37 14.74 13.06
#